data_ccc23d15cf996c0276484b55a362ab26
#
_entry.id   ccc23d15cf996c0276484b55a362ab26
#
_cell.length_a   1.000
_cell.length_b   1.000
_cell.length_c   1.000
_cell.angle_alpha   90.00
_cell.angle_beta   90.00
_cell.angle_gamma   90.00
#
_symmetry.space_group_name_H-M   'P 1'
#
loop_
_entity.id
_entity.type
_entity.pdbx_description
1 polymer ?
#
loop_
_entity_poly.entity_id
_entity_poly.type
_entity_poly.pdbx_seq_one_letter_code
_entity_poly.pdbx_strand_id
1 'polypeptide(L)'
;MKYFTSSLVMSLLALGSMTGISQTHAQTVSSTQQQKQVPGYYQHNFGDYQITALLDGTNYLSKALFKDIPAAQADQILKKYYVNQAKGIQTSVNAFLVNTAKELVLVDSGTSSCNGPHLGSVYSNLQASGHKPEQVNAILLTHLHPDHVCGISNNGVANFPNANIYVSQTELDFWMNPKTADKLPKAKQAGFLGTVDKIKKAIAPYQAKNQLKTFK
;
A
#
# COMPACT_ATOMS: atom_id res chain seq x y z
N MET A 1 -18.67 -81.14 74.52
CA MET A 1 -17.32 -80.85 73.98
C MET A 1 -17.59 -80.34 72.56
N LYS A 2 -17.47 -79.07 72.37
CA LYS A 2 -17.79 -78.41 71.10
C LYS A 2 -16.52 -77.73 70.59
N TYR A 3 -16.02 -78.06 69.43
CA TYR A 3 -14.87 -77.48 68.78
C TYR A 3 -15.30 -76.24 68.00
N PHE A 4 -14.76 -75.10 68.27
CA PHE A 4 -14.90 -73.88 67.44
C PHE A 4 -13.74 -73.83 66.47
N THR A 5 -14.02 -73.86 65.19
CA THR A 5 -13.07 -73.57 64.14
C THR A 5 -13.20 -72.14 63.70
N SER A 6 -12.16 -71.32 63.95
CA SER A 6 -12.09 -69.98 63.44
C SER A 6 -11.56 -69.96 62.00
N SER A 7 -12.37 -69.49 61.08
CA SER A 7 -11.95 -69.23 59.72
C SER A 7 -11.37 -67.76 59.61
N LEU A 8 -10.11 -67.66 59.25
CA LEU A 8 -9.44 -66.41 59.01
C LEU A 8 -9.70 -65.99 57.53
N VAL A 9 -10.48 -64.93 57.32
CA VAL A 9 -10.72 -64.33 56.01
C VAL A 9 -9.62 -63.32 55.74
N MET A 10 -8.77 -63.59 54.80
CA MET A 10 -7.70 -62.71 54.35
C MET A 10 -8.22 -61.81 53.22
N SER A 11 -8.48 -60.54 53.53
CA SER A 11 -8.91 -59.52 52.54
C SER A 11 -7.72 -58.98 51.80
N LEU A 12 -7.55 -59.30 50.54
CA LEU A 12 -6.61 -58.66 49.64
C LEU A 12 -7.17 -57.27 49.22
N LEU A 13 -6.53 -56.22 49.69
CA LEU A 13 -6.74 -54.89 49.13
C LEU A 13 -5.90 -54.74 47.88
N ALA A 14 -6.53 -54.75 46.70
CA ALA A 14 -5.92 -54.37 45.46
C ALA A 14 -5.93 -52.82 45.32
N LEU A 15 -4.78 -52.20 45.57
CA LEU A 15 -4.59 -50.76 45.17
C LEU A 15 -4.48 -50.66 43.65
N GLY A 16 -5.58 -50.32 43.02
CA GLY A 16 -5.59 -49.94 41.60
C GLY A 16 -5.03 -48.50 41.43
N SER A 17 -3.80 -48.41 40.99
CA SER A 17 -3.22 -47.11 40.55
C SER A 17 -3.90 -46.68 39.26
N MET A 18 -4.89 -45.81 39.32
CA MET A 18 -5.42 -45.11 38.15
C MET A 18 -4.42 -44.04 37.74
N THR A 19 -3.52 -44.35 36.82
CA THR A 19 -2.79 -43.34 36.05
C THR A 19 -3.75 -42.67 35.10
N GLY A 20 -4.31 -41.54 35.49
CA GLY A 20 -5.07 -40.69 34.64
C GLY A 20 -4.16 -40.13 33.55
N ILE A 21 -4.24 -40.67 32.35
CA ILE A 21 -3.65 -40.08 31.15
C ILE A 21 -4.49 -38.84 30.83
N SER A 22 -4.01 -37.66 31.28
CA SER A 22 -4.56 -36.40 30.82
C SER A 22 -4.29 -36.27 29.33
N GLN A 23 -5.27 -36.59 28.51
CA GLN A 23 -5.25 -36.22 27.10
C GLN A 23 -5.33 -34.71 27.00
N THR A 24 -4.19 -34.08 26.82
CA THR A 24 -4.13 -32.70 26.38
C THR A 24 -4.70 -32.65 24.95
N HIS A 25 -5.97 -32.29 24.82
CA HIS A 25 -6.53 -31.93 23.53
C HIS A 25 -5.81 -30.64 23.09
N ALA A 26 -4.87 -30.78 22.13
CA ALA A 26 -4.38 -29.63 21.42
C ALA A 26 -5.58 -28.97 20.74
N GLN A 27 -5.99 -27.82 21.27
CA GLN A 27 -6.98 -26.99 20.58
C GLN A 27 -6.39 -26.62 19.23
N THR A 28 -6.97 -27.17 18.16
CA THR A 28 -6.72 -26.70 16.81
C THR A 28 -7.23 -25.27 16.72
N VAL A 29 -6.33 -24.32 16.92
CA VAL A 29 -6.63 -22.91 16.65
C VAL A 29 -6.83 -22.80 15.14
N SER A 30 -8.08 -22.66 14.72
CA SER A 30 -8.40 -22.33 13.34
C SER A 30 -7.90 -20.89 13.10
N SER A 31 -6.68 -20.74 12.57
CA SER A 31 -6.17 -19.43 12.16
C SER A 31 -6.81 -19.06 10.82
N THR A 32 -7.83 -18.23 10.86
CA THR A 32 -8.35 -17.59 9.65
C THR A 32 -7.38 -16.50 9.20
N GLN A 33 -7.03 -16.48 7.91
CA GLN A 33 -6.22 -15.39 7.35
C GLN A 33 -6.93 -14.06 7.55
N GLN A 34 -6.18 -13.06 8.01
CA GLN A 34 -6.70 -11.71 8.11
C GLN A 34 -6.92 -11.14 6.72
N GLN A 35 -8.15 -10.69 6.45
CA GLN A 35 -8.52 -10.10 5.16
C GLN A 35 -8.35 -8.58 5.13
N LYS A 36 -8.28 -7.96 6.31
CA LYS A 36 -8.11 -6.51 6.41
C LYS A 36 -6.62 -6.15 6.34
N GLN A 37 -6.26 -5.30 5.39
CA GLN A 37 -4.92 -4.73 5.31
C GLN A 37 -4.65 -3.89 6.57
N VAL A 38 -3.53 -4.16 7.23
CA VAL A 38 -3.02 -3.29 8.31
C VAL A 38 -2.59 -1.94 7.75
N PRO A 39 -2.48 -0.86 8.57
CA PRO A 39 -1.95 0.42 8.10
C PRO A 39 -0.60 0.24 7.40
N GLY A 40 -0.51 0.75 6.17
CA GLY A 40 0.64 0.58 5.29
C GLY A 40 1.60 1.76 5.39
N TYR A 41 2.26 1.94 6.54
CA TYR A 41 3.30 2.95 6.67
C TYR A 41 4.50 2.43 7.46
N TYR A 42 5.66 3.02 7.18
CA TYR A 42 6.90 2.77 7.90
C TYR A 42 7.65 4.07 8.11
N GLN A 43 8.06 4.34 9.35
CA GLN A 43 8.80 5.56 9.72
C GLN A 43 10.27 5.26 9.98
N HIS A 44 11.13 6.13 9.49
CA HIS A 44 12.57 6.07 9.69
C HIS A 44 13.13 7.47 9.92
N ASN A 45 14.02 7.61 10.91
CA ASN A 45 14.74 8.86 11.14
C ASN A 45 16.01 8.88 10.29
N PHE A 46 16.26 9.98 9.60
CA PHE A 46 17.43 10.24 8.79
C PHE A 46 18.03 11.59 9.21
N GLY A 47 18.98 11.56 10.12
CA GLY A 47 19.47 12.76 10.78
C GLY A 47 18.35 13.47 11.53
N ASP A 48 18.16 14.75 11.26
CA ASP A 48 17.09 15.57 11.86
C ASP A 48 15.73 15.41 11.15
N TYR A 49 15.67 14.61 10.09
CA TYR A 49 14.44 14.37 9.35
C TYR A 49 13.79 13.05 9.76
N GLN A 50 12.47 13.01 9.73
CA GLN A 50 11.71 11.77 9.79
C GLN A 50 11.06 11.52 8.44
N ILE A 51 11.33 10.34 7.85
CA ILE A 51 10.75 9.92 6.58
C ILE A 51 9.73 8.83 6.87
N THR A 52 8.51 9.01 6.40
CA THR A 52 7.44 8.01 6.48
C THR A 52 7.10 7.54 5.08
N ALA A 53 7.40 6.28 4.77
CA ALA A 53 6.88 5.62 3.57
C ALA A 53 5.39 5.33 3.78
N LEU A 54 4.56 5.70 2.80
CA LEU A 54 3.11 5.54 2.81
C LEU A 54 2.72 4.66 1.63
N LEU A 55 2.24 3.45 1.89
CA LEU A 55 1.74 2.55 0.85
C LEU A 55 0.40 3.07 0.32
N ASP A 56 0.29 3.23 -0.99
CA ASP A 56 -0.99 3.48 -1.67
C ASP A 56 -1.76 2.19 -1.92
N GLY A 57 -1.03 1.14 -2.22
CA GLY A 57 -1.55 -0.18 -2.52
C GLY A 57 -0.64 -0.93 -3.48
N THR A 58 -1.17 -1.97 -4.12
CA THR A 58 -0.43 -2.79 -5.08
C THR A 58 -1.16 -2.88 -6.41
N ASN A 59 -0.40 -2.87 -7.49
CA ASN A 59 -0.87 -3.09 -8.85
C ASN A 59 -0.09 -4.24 -9.50
N TYR A 60 -0.57 -4.75 -10.63
CA TYR A 60 0.09 -5.80 -11.39
C TYR A 60 0.49 -5.27 -12.76
N LEU A 61 1.79 -5.16 -12.99
CA LEU A 61 2.35 -4.64 -14.22
C LEU A 61 2.61 -5.76 -15.23
N SER A 62 2.36 -5.46 -16.51
CA SER A 62 2.71 -6.38 -17.60
C SER A 62 4.22 -6.40 -17.83
N LYS A 63 4.78 -7.59 -18.10
CA LYS A 63 6.18 -7.75 -18.56
C LYS A 63 6.46 -6.99 -19.87
N ALA A 64 5.45 -6.70 -20.65
CA ALA A 64 5.58 -5.92 -21.89
C ALA A 64 6.06 -4.47 -21.66
N LEU A 65 6.08 -3.99 -20.41
CA LEU A 65 6.69 -2.70 -20.06
C LEU A 65 8.23 -2.74 -20.12
N PHE A 66 8.86 -3.90 -20.01
CA PHE A 66 10.31 -4.07 -20.15
C PHE A 66 10.71 -4.18 -21.62
N LYS A 67 10.81 -3.06 -22.30
CA LYS A 67 11.03 -3.03 -23.76
C LYS A 67 12.43 -3.48 -24.18
N ASP A 68 13.41 -3.27 -23.33
CA ASP A 68 14.84 -3.46 -23.66
C ASP A 68 15.41 -4.79 -23.13
N ILE A 69 14.55 -5.66 -22.57
CA ILE A 69 14.94 -6.97 -22.06
C ILE A 69 14.18 -8.06 -22.84
N PRO A 70 14.86 -9.06 -23.42
CA PRO A 70 14.21 -10.21 -24.03
C PRO A 70 13.27 -10.92 -23.02
N ALA A 71 12.07 -11.30 -23.45
CA ALA A 71 11.05 -11.88 -22.57
C ALA A 71 11.57 -13.10 -21.76
N ALA A 72 12.37 -13.96 -22.40
CA ALA A 72 12.98 -15.12 -21.74
C ALA A 72 13.94 -14.71 -20.61
N GLN A 73 14.71 -13.64 -20.80
CA GLN A 73 15.61 -13.11 -19.78
C GLN A 73 14.83 -12.48 -18.61
N ALA A 74 13.76 -11.73 -18.92
CA ALA A 74 12.87 -11.20 -17.89
C ALA A 74 12.25 -12.33 -17.05
N ASP A 75 11.78 -13.40 -17.69
CA ASP A 75 11.24 -14.58 -17.01
C ASP A 75 12.26 -15.28 -16.10
N GLN A 76 13.50 -15.41 -16.54
CA GLN A 76 14.57 -15.98 -15.72
C GLN A 76 14.84 -15.13 -14.48
N ILE A 77 14.91 -13.80 -14.63
CA ILE A 77 15.12 -12.89 -13.51
C ILE A 77 13.96 -12.97 -12.52
N LEU A 78 12.73 -12.89 -12.99
CA LEU A 78 11.53 -12.95 -12.14
C LEU A 78 11.44 -14.30 -11.40
N LYS A 79 11.75 -15.40 -12.07
CA LYS A 79 11.81 -16.73 -11.45
C LYS A 79 12.90 -16.82 -10.38
N LYS A 80 14.09 -16.26 -10.63
CA LYS A 80 15.20 -16.22 -9.66
C LYS A 80 14.81 -15.55 -8.35
N TYR A 81 13.97 -14.51 -8.43
CA TYR A 81 13.47 -13.78 -7.26
C TYR A 81 12.09 -14.26 -6.78
N TYR A 82 11.65 -15.45 -7.22
CA TYR A 82 10.38 -16.07 -6.81
C TYR A 82 9.15 -15.19 -7.04
N VAL A 83 9.18 -14.29 -8.03
CA VAL A 83 8.05 -13.42 -8.34
C VAL A 83 6.92 -14.22 -8.97
N ASN A 84 5.75 -14.20 -8.34
CA ASN A 84 4.55 -14.79 -8.90
C ASN A 84 4.05 -13.93 -10.07
N GLN A 85 3.98 -14.53 -11.27
CA GLN A 85 3.62 -13.83 -12.51
C GLN A 85 2.20 -14.12 -13.01
N ALA A 86 1.40 -14.90 -12.26
CA ALA A 86 0.08 -15.35 -12.71
C ALA A 86 -0.88 -14.18 -13.04
N LYS A 87 -0.74 -13.05 -12.33
CA LYS A 87 -1.52 -11.83 -12.55
C LYS A 87 -0.69 -10.67 -13.13
N GLY A 88 0.59 -10.91 -13.43
CA GLY A 88 1.58 -9.87 -13.73
C GLY A 88 2.58 -9.70 -12.59
N ILE A 89 3.40 -8.67 -12.68
CA ILE A 89 4.41 -8.35 -11.66
C ILE A 89 3.77 -7.46 -10.62
N GLN A 90 3.63 -7.99 -9.39
CA GLN A 90 3.10 -7.20 -8.28
C GLN A 90 4.06 -6.05 -7.97
N THR A 91 3.54 -4.83 -8.00
CA THR A 91 4.29 -3.60 -7.80
C THR A 91 3.54 -2.72 -6.80
N SER A 92 4.24 -2.26 -5.77
CA SER A 92 3.68 -1.31 -4.81
C SER A 92 3.71 0.11 -5.38
N VAL A 93 2.68 0.88 -5.07
CA VAL A 93 2.64 2.34 -5.27
C VAL A 93 2.83 2.97 -3.90
N ASN A 94 3.74 3.92 -3.79
CA ASN A 94 4.10 4.54 -2.53
C ASN A 94 4.23 6.05 -2.67
N ALA A 95 3.98 6.76 -1.58
CA ALA A 95 4.35 8.15 -1.39
C ALA A 95 5.27 8.27 -0.16
N PHE A 96 5.97 9.37 -0.02
CA PHE A 96 6.88 9.58 1.10
C PHE A 96 6.61 10.91 1.78
N LEU A 97 6.35 10.85 3.09
CA LEU A 97 6.19 12.04 3.91
C LEU A 97 7.53 12.36 4.58
N VAL A 98 8.03 13.56 4.37
CA VAL A 98 9.28 14.07 4.97
C VAL A 98 8.92 15.14 5.98
N ASN A 99 9.16 14.86 7.25
CA ASN A 99 9.04 15.82 8.33
C ASN A 99 10.43 16.40 8.63
N THR A 100 10.58 17.69 8.40
CA THR A 100 11.84 18.43 8.60
C THR A 100 11.91 19.12 9.97
N ALA A 101 10.98 18.82 10.88
CA ALA A 101 10.70 19.55 12.12
C ALA A 101 10.14 20.98 11.92
N LYS A 102 10.24 21.53 10.71
CA LYS A 102 9.70 22.87 10.36
C LYS A 102 8.54 22.75 9.38
N GLU A 103 8.63 21.83 8.46
CA GLU A 103 7.67 21.60 7.38
C GLU A 103 7.38 20.11 7.21
N LEU A 104 6.18 19.83 6.77
CA LEU A 104 5.74 18.50 6.40
C LEU A 104 5.56 18.47 4.88
N VAL A 105 6.45 17.76 4.20
CA VAL A 105 6.52 17.66 2.74
C VAL A 105 6.12 16.27 2.30
N LEU A 106 5.15 16.17 1.42
CA LEU A 106 4.74 14.90 0.80
C LEU A 106 5.37 14.80 -0.60
N VAL A 107 6.03 13.69 -0.89
CA VAL A 107 6.55 13.35 -2.21
C VAL A 107 5.61 12.33 -2.85
N ASP A 108 4.96 12.73 -3.93
CA ASP A 108 3.83 12.06 -4.56
C ASP A 108 2.62 11.88 -3.63
N SER A 109 1.48 11.44 -4.14
CA SER A 109 0.24 11.40 -3.37
C SER A 109 -0.59 10.14 -3.56
N GLY A 110 -0.14 9.19 -4.38
CA GLY A 110 -0.91 7.99 -4.72
C GLY A 110 -2.06 8.26 -5.67
N THR A 111 -2.97 7.32 -5.74
CA THR A 111 -4.01 7.27 -6.79
C THR A 111 -5.37 7.82 -6.36
N SER A 112 -5.65 7.95 -5.07
CA SER A 112 -7.03 8.18 -4.62
C SER A 112 -8.00 7.21 -5.32
N SER A 113 -9.06 7.71 -5.95
CA SER A 113 -10.05 6.91 -6.70
C SER A 113 -9.73 6.71 -8.19
N CYS A 114 -8.55 7.17 -8.69
CA CYS A 114 -8.24 7.17 -10.12
C CYS A 114 -8.02 5.78 -10.74
N ASN A 115 -7.51 4.81 -9.99
CA ASN A 115 -6.96 3.56 -10.53
C ASN A 115 -7.48 2.26 -9.86
N GLY A 116 -8.71 2.28 -9.36
CA GLY A 116 -9.39 1.09 -8.88
C GLY A 116 -9.23 0.81 -7.38
N PRO A 117 -9.87 -0.28 -6.88
CA PRO A 117 -10.14 -0.46 -5.45
C PRO A 117 -8.95 -0.98 -4.63
N HIS A 118 -7.84 -1.37 -5.28
CA HIS A 118 -6.65 -1.92 -4.60
C HIS A 118 -5.57 -0.86 -4.33
N LEU A 119 -5.87 0.38 -4.66
CA LEU A 119 -5.01 1.56 -4.53
C LEU A 119 -5.78 2.66 -3.81
N GLY A 120 -5.11 3.77 -3.47
CA GLY A 120 -5.75 4.95 -2.88
C GLY A 120 -5.60 5.07 -1.36
N SER A 121 -4.66 4.34 -0.75
CA SER A 121 -4.51 4.30 0.71
C SER A 121 -3.54 5.35 1.28
N VAL A 122 -2.84 6.16 0.46
CA VAL A 122 -1.88 7.16 0.97
C VAL A 122 -2.53 8.09 1.98
N TYR A 123 -3.72 8.60 1.69
CA TYR A 123 -4.43 9.52 2.58
C TYR A 123 -4.74 8.89 3.95
N SER A 124 -5.29 7.67 3.97
CA SER A 124 -5.62 6.97 5.22
C SER A 124 -4.36 6.51 5.98
N ASN A 125 -3.30 6.11 5.27
CA ASN A 125 -2.03 5.72 5.88
C ASN A 125 -1.28 6.92 6.47
N LEU A 126 -1.38 8.11 5.86
CA LEU A 126 -0.89 9.35 6.44
C LEU A 126 -1.58 9.64 7.78
N GLN A 127 -2.91 9.52 7.83
CA GLN A 127 -3.65 9.70 9.08
C GLN A 127 -3.29 8.64 10.13
N ALA A 128 -3.18 7.38 9.73
CA ALA A 128 -2.77 6.28 10.61
C ALA A 128 -1.35 6.46 11.15
N SER A 129 -0.46 7.16 10.43
CA SER A 129 0.90 7.49 10.88
C SER A 129 0.95 8.64 11.90
N GLY A 130 -0.21 9.22 12.27
CA GLY A 130 -0.32 10.28 13.25
C GLY A 130 -0.31 11.70 12.69
N HIS A 131 -0.30 11.86 11.37
CA HIS A 131 -0.33 13.17 10.72
C HIS A 131 -1.72 13.50 10.17
N LYS A 132 -2.02 14.81 10.09
CA LYS A 132 -3.26 15.31 9.49
C LYS A 132 -2.94 15.88 8.10
N PRO A 133 -3.81 15.66 7.10
CA PRO A 133 -3.62 16.21 5.75
C PRO A 133 -3.48 17.73 5.72
N GLU A 134 -4.13 18.45 6.66
CA GLU A 134 -4.06 19.90 6.80
C GLU A 134 -2.69 20.41 7.28
N GLN A 135 -1.85 19.50 7.80
CA GLN A 135 -0.49 19.82 8.26
C GLN A 135 0.54 19.76 7.12
N VAL A 136 0.19 19.19 5.98
CA VAL A 136 1.08 19.11 4.83
C VAL A 136 1.25 20.50 4.22
N ASN A 137 2.50 21.00 4.17
CA ASN A 137 2.84 22.33 3.69
C ASN A 137 3.12 22.35 2.18
N ALA A 138 3.74 21.26 1.68
CA ALA A 138 4.10 21.12 0.28
C ALA A 138 3.90 19.69 -0.21
N ILE A 139 3.53 19.55 -1.49
CA ILE A 139 3.53 18.28 -2.19
C ILE A 139 4.44 18.41 -3.41
N LEU A 140 5.45 17.57 -3.49
CA LEU A 140 6.38 17.50 -4.61
C LEU A 140 5.95 16.32 -5.50
N LEU A 141 5.46 16.60 -6.70
CA LEU A 141 5.12 15.59 -7.67
C LEU A 141 6.34 15.24 -8.52
N THR A 142 6.76 13.99 -8.47
CA THR A 142 7.88 13.49 -9.30
C THR A 142 7.53 13.58 -10.78
N HIS A 143 6.28 13.24 -11.12
CA HIS A 143 5.69 13.36 -12.44
C HIS A 143 4.15 13.28 -12.34
N LEU A 144 3.44 13.47 -13.47
CA LEU A 144 1.99 13.60 -13.47
C LEU A 144 1.21 12.32 -13.85
N HIS A 145 1.78 11.12 -13.71
CA HIS A 145 0.96 9.91 -13.85
C HIS A 145 -0.08 9.81 -12.72
N PRO A 146 -1.23 9.15 -12.97
CA PRO A 146 -2.34 9.10 -12.02
C PRO A 146 -2.00 8.50 -10.66
N ASP A 147 -1.05 7.59 -10.59
CA ASP A 147 -0.57 6.96 -9.35
C ASP A 147 0.33 7.87 -8.50
N HIS A 148 0.66 9.05 -9.00
CA HIS A 148 1.44 10.07 -8.30
C HIS A 148 0.61 11.32 -8.00
N VAL A 149 -0.24 11.77 -8.95
CA VAL A 149 -0.95 13.05 -8.85
C VAL A 149 -2.37 12.95 -8.32
N CYS A 150 -3.08 11.83 -8.56
CA CYS A 150 -4.51 11.78 -8.26
C CYS A 150 -4.84 11.92 -6.75
N GLY A 151 -3.91 11.49 -5.89
CA GLY A 151 -4.12 11.57 -4.44
C GLY A 151 -4.20 12.98 -3.87
N ILE A 152 -3.79 14.03 -4.61
CA ILE A 152 -3.90 15.40 -4.11
C ILE A 152 -5.36 15.86 -3.95
N SER A 153 -6.29 15.27 -4.70
CA SER A 153 -7.70 15.64 -4.61
C SER A 153 -8.63 14.43 -4.73
N ASN A 154 -9.87 14.59 -4.29
CA ASN A 154 -10.93 13.62 -4.49
C ASN A 154 -12.24 14.34 -4.83
N ASN A 155 -12.88 13.92 -5.93
CA ASN A 155 -14.15 14.51 -6.41
C ASN A 155 -14.13 16.04 -6.48
N GLY A 156 -13.03 16.64 -6.93
CA GLY A 156 -12.88 18.10 -7.06
C GLY A 156 -12.59 18.84 -5.74
N VAL A 157 -12.36 18.11 -4.64
CA VAL A 157 -11.99 18.67 -3.35
C VAL A 157 -10.51 18.39 -3.07
N ALA A 158 -9.77 19.41 -2.64
CA ALA A 158 -8.37 19.26 -2.25
C ALA A 158 -8.25 18.39 -0.99
N ASN A 159 -7.48 17.30 -1.06
CA ASN A 159 -7.19 16.44 0.08
C ASN A 159 -6.22 17.07 1.06
N PHE A 160 -5.36 17.99 0.59
CA PHE A 160 -4.34 18.69 1.37
C PHE A 160 -4.55 20.21 1.23
N PRO A 161 -5.53 20.78 1.93
CA PRO A 161 -6.05 22.12 1.64
C PRO A 161 -5.06 23.26 1.84
N ASN A 162 -4.01 23.02 2.66
CA ASN A 162 -2.99 24.01 3.00
C ASN A 162 -1.71 23.85 2.19
N ALA A 163 -1.57 22.78 1.41
CA ALA A 163 -0.36 22.48 0.67
C ALA A 163 -0.23 23.30 -0.62
N ASN A 164 0.99 23.75 -0.93
CA ASN A 164 1.37 24.08 -2.29
C ASN A 164 1.81 22.82 -3.04
N ILE A 165 1.36 22.67 -4.28
CA ILE A 165 1.72 21.56 -5.16
C ILE A 165 2.83 22.01 -6.10
N TYR A 166 3.94 21.32 -6.09
CA TYR A 166 5.09 21.61 -6.95
C TYR A 166 5.24 20.54 -8.02
N VAL A 167 5.32 20.95 -9.28
CA VAL A 167 5.49 20.08 -10.44
C VAL A 167 6.48 20.69 -11.42
N SER A 168 7.26 19.86 -12.12
CA SER A 168 8.12 20.35 -13.19
C SER A 168 7.28 21.01 -14.30
N GLN A 169 7.75 22.19 -14.76
CA GLN A 169 7.13 22.88 -15.89
C GLN A 169 7.10 21.96 -17.13
N THR A 170 8.15 21.18 -17.36
CA THR A 170 8.23 20.23 -18.48
C THR A 170 7.11 19.17 -18.44
N GLU A 171 6.81 18.63 -17.26
CA GLU A 171 5.71 17.67 -17.07
C GLU A 171 4.37 18.33 -17.37
N LEU A 172 4.15 19.53 -16.80
CA LEU A 172 2.90 20.26 -17.00
C LEU A 172 2.70 20.60 -18.48
N ASP A 173 3.74 21.11 -19.16
CA ASP A 173 3.69 21.44 -20.57
C ASP A 173 3.41 20.23 -21.45
N PHE A 174 4.02 19.08 -21.13
CA PHE A 174 3.81 17.84 -21.87
C PHE A 174 2.35 17.39 -21.80
N TRP A 175 1.79 17.30 -20.61
CA TRP A 175 0.44 16.78 -20.39
C TRP A 175 -0.65 17.77 -20.78
N MET A 176 -0.42 19.07 -20.62
CA MET A 176 -1.43 20.10 -20.91
C MET A 176 -1.41 20.59 -22.35
N ASN A 177 -0.39 20.25 -23.15
CA ASN A 177 -0.34 20.61 -24.56
C ASN A 177 -1.30 19.76 -25.40
N PRO A 178 -2.32 20.37 -26.02
CA PRO A 178 -3.33 19.62 -26.80
C PRO A 178 -2.72 18.87 -27.99
N LYS A 179 -1.57 19.34 -28.53
CA LYS A 179 -0.90 18.69 -29.66
C LYS A 179 -0.08 17.45 -29.27
N THR A 180 0.08 17.15 -28.00
CA THR A 180 0.85 15.97 -27.56
C THR A 180 0.14 14.69 -27.97
N ALA A 181 -1.17 14.63 -27.83
CA ALA A 181 -1.98 13.48 -28.27
C ALA A 181 -1.81 13.17 -29.75
N ASP A 182 -1.76 14.20 -30.62
CA ASP A 182 -1.66 14.06 -32.08
C ASP A 182 -0.35 13.39 -32.52
N LYS A 183 0.71 13.52 -31.71
CA LYS A 183 2.03 12.91 -31.96
C LYS A 183 2.09 11.43 -31.59
N LEU A 184 1.08 10.92 -30.88
CA LEU A 184 1.04 9.52 -30.46
C LEU A 184 0.36 8.63 -31.50
N PRO A 185 0.74 7.33 -31.57
CA PRO A 185 -0.01 6.36 -32.35
C PRO A 185 -1.50 6.36 -31.96
N LYS A 186 -2.41 6.27 -32.94
CA LYS A 186 -3.88 6.33 -32.70
C LYS A 186 -4.35 5.44 -31.56
N ALA A 187 -3.81 4.22 -31.46
CA ALA A 187 -4.16 3.28 -30.39
C ALA A 187 -3.82 3.77 -28.97
N LYS A 188 -2.94 4.77 -28.83
CA LYS A 188 -2.51 5.33 -27.53
C LYS A 188 -3.19 6.65 -27.18
N GLN A 189 -3.79 7.34 -28.16
CA GLN A 189 -4.36 8.68 -27.97
C GLN A 189 -5.48 8.70 -26.94
N ALA A 190 -6.42 7.76 -27.00
CA ALA A 190 -7.54 7.68 -26.06
C ALA A 190 -7.06 7.47 -24.60
N GLY A 191 -6.09 6.59 -24.38
CA GLY A 191 -5.50 6.38 -23.06
C GLY A 191 -4.77 7.62 -22.52
N PHE A 192 -4.03 8.30 -23.40
CA PHE A 192 -3.36 9.55 -23.06
C PHE A 192 -4.36 10.63 -22.65
N LEU A 193 -5.41 10.85 -23.45
CA LEU A 193 -6.45 11.84 -23.16
C LEU A 193 -7.20 11.53 -21.86
N GLY A 194 -7.46 10.24 -21.56
CA GLY A 194 -8.02 9.81 -20.29
C GLY A 194 -7.10 10.12 -19.11
N THR A 195 -5.78 10.02 -19.28
CA THR A 195 -4.80 10.44 -18.28
C THR A 195 -4.81 11.95 -18.09
N VAL A 196 -4.83 12.73 -19.17
CA VAL A 196 -4.94 14.20 -19.13
C VAL A 196 -6.18 14.66 -18.37
N ASP A 197 -7.32 14.01 -18.59
CA ASP A 197 -8.57 14.33 -17.85
C ASP A 197 -8.41 14.10 -16.33
N LYS A 198 -7.80 12.99 -15.92
CA LYS A 198 -7.49 12.69 -14.51
C LYS A 198 -6.58 13.76 -13.90
N ILE A 199 -5.50 14.13 -14.59
CA ILE A 199 -4.56 15.16 -14.13
C ILE A 199 -5.28 16.49 -13.95
N LYS A 200 -6.05 16.93 -14.94
CA LYS A 200 -6.82 18.19 -14.88
C LYS A 200 -7.76 18.22 -13.68
N LYS A 201 -8.49 17.13 -13.44
CA LYS A 201 -9.37 17.01 -12.27
C LYS A 201 -8.60 17.07 -10.95
N ALA A 202 -7.44 16.44 -10.88
CA ALA A 202 -6.63 16.43 -9.67
C ALA A 202 -6.07 17.81 -9.32
N ILE A 203 -5.55 18.56 -10.30
CA ILE A 203 -4.90 19.86 -10.06
C ILE A 203 -5.88 21.03 -9.97
N ALA A 204 -7.11 20.91 -10.48
CA ALA A 204 -8.07 22.00 -10.57
C ALA A 204 -8.33 22.75 -9.24
N PRO A 205 -8.55 22.07 -8.09
CA PRO A 205 -8.81 22.79 -6.83
C PRO A 205 -7.59 23.60 -6.33
N TYR A 206 -6.37 23.21 -6.72
CA TYR A 206 -5.15 23.92 -6.37
C TYR A 206 -4.85 25.06 -7.33
N GLN A 207 -5.17 24.91 -8.62
CA GLN A 207 -5.11 26.00 -9.59
C GLN A 207 -6.04 27.15 -9.20
N ALA A 208 -7.28 26.82 -8.81
CA ALA A 208 -8.27 27.81 -8.39
C ALA A 208 -7.83 28.67 -7.19
N LYS A 209 -6.95 28.13 -6.34
CA LYS A 209 -6.40 28.82 -5.16
C LYS A 209 -4.98 29.34 -5.35
N ASN A 210 -4.44 29.30 -6.57
CA ASN A 210 -3.04 29.66 -6.85
C ASN A 210 -2.02 28.86 -6.02
N GLN A 211 -2.33 27.59 -5.69
CA GLN A 211 -1.49 26.66 -4.94
C GLN A 211 -0.70 25.71 -5.85
N LEU A 212 -0.95 25.66 -7.15
CA LEU A 212 -0.13 24.92 -8.12
C LEU A 212 1.06 25.79 -8.53
N LYS A 213 2.27 25.30 -8.28
CA LYS A 213 3.54 25.95 -8.55
C LYS A 213 4.38 25.11 -9.50
N THR A 214 5.16 25.75 -10.35
CA THR A 214 6.05 25.04 -11.26
C THR A 214 7.51 25.42 -11.00
N PHE A 215 8.40 24.49 -11.30
CA PHE A 215 9.85 24.69 -11.30
C PHE A 215 10.48 24.17 -12.61
N LYS A 216 11.65 24.65 -12.94
CA LYS A 216 12.46 24.24 -14.11
C LYS A 216 13.48 23.20 -13.72
#